data_6bc5b4483553ff5baa75a6cba88063b0
#
_entry.id   6bc5b4483553ff5baa75a6cba88063b0
#
_cell.length_a   1.000
_cell.length_b   1.000
_cell.length_c   1.000
_cell.angle_alpha   90.00
_cell.angle_beta   90.00
_cell.angle_gamma   90.00
#
_symmetry.space_group_name_H-M   'P 1'
#
loop_
_entity.id
_entity.type
_entity.pdbx_description
1 polymer ?
#
loop_
_entity_poly.entity_id
_entity_poly.type
_entity_poly.pdbx_seq_one_letter_code
_entity_poly.pdbx_strand_id
1 'polypeptide(L)'
;MDCSICTSMPAILRPPRNTICLTCYEGARSVISFINKLENAQGSAEKKANLCKTLENVSKWVHDRKDASEELNEKIKFLSGFVVAFRDQIHTDIQLHSGDNGPPIPAHRALLAIRSEIFNNMLDSDGCKAPPNDAVTLPELNHEELESLLEFLYNGDLHEEKMNKQVYSLFLAADKYGISYLQKLCERHMLKSLSTANALDVLEVADVCLCLTLKENALDFIVKNMHDIIFSAKYDAFALKNPHLCVQISRASLMDAKRNSVS
;
A
#
# COMPACT_ATOMS: atom_id res chain seq x y z
N MET A 1 21.56 13.58 -5.57
CA MET A 1 21.09 14.99 -5.78
C MET A 1 19.60 14.99 -5.50
N ASP A 2 19.17 15.83 -4.59
CA ASP A 2 17.78 15.92 -4.19
C ASP A 2 17.01 16.90 -5.08
N CYS A 3 15.71 16.69 -5.22
CA CYS A 3 14.85 17.62 -5.95
C CYS A 3 14.79 18.96 -5.22
N SER A 4 15.05 20.07 -5.91
CA SER A 4 15.04 21.42 -5.33
C SER A 4 13.65 21.92 -4.91
N ILE A 5 12.58 21.19 -5.21
CA ILE A 5 11.20 21.56 -4.82
C ILE A 5 10.71 20.68 -3.68
N CYS A 6 10.82 19.34 -3.78
CA CYS A 6 10.27 18.43 -2.77
C CYS A 6 11.35 17.73 -1.92
N THR A 7 12.63 18.05 -2.11
CA THR A 7 13.78 17.48 -1.38
C THR A 7 13.95 15.96 -1.46
N SER A 8 13.05 15.23 -2.13
CA SER A 8 13.17 13.79 -2.33
C SER A 8 14.32 13.46 -3.31
N MET A 9 14.92 12.28 -3.15
CA MET A 9 15.97 11.76 -4.02
C MET A 9 15.32 10.96 -5.17
N PRO A 10 15.06 11.59 -6.35
CA PRO A 10 14.37 10.91 -7.45
C PRO A 10 15.35 10.10 -8.30
N ALA A 11 14.85 9.05 -8.93
CA ALA A 11 15.61 8.25 -9.88
C ALA A 11 15.98 9.05 -11.15
N ILE A 12 15.16 10.03 -11.53
CA ILE A 12 15.35 10.85 -12.74
C ILE A 12 15.06 12.31 -12.44
N LEU A 13 16.03 13.19 -12.78
CA LEU A 13 15.88 14.64 -12.76
C LEU A 13 15.68 15.17 -14.19
N ARG A 14 14.98 16.30 -14.34
CA ARG A 14 14.66 16.90 -15.64
C ARG A 14 15.56 18.10 -15.97
N PRO A 15 15.93 18.28 -17.27
CA PRO A 15 16.67 19.47 -17.73
C PRO A 15 15.84 20.76 -17.49
N PRO A 16 16.47 21.96 -17.46
CA PRO A 16 17.85 22.20 -17.98
C PRO A 16 18.99 21.94 -16.99
N ARG A 17 18.73 21.84 -15.68
CA ARG A 17 19.78 21.66 -14.67
C ARG A 17 19.68 20.34 -13.91
N ASN A 18 18.72 19.46 -14.25
CA ASN A 18 18.50 18.18 -13.56
C ASN A 18 18.37 18.33 -12.03
N THR A 19 17.66 19.37 -11.58
CA THR A 19 17.49 19.68 -10.15
C THR A 19 16.08 19.44 -9.67
N ILE A 20 15.15 19.07 -10.55
CA ILE A 20 13.71 18.92 -10.25
C ILE A 20 13.26 17.53 -10.68
N CYS A 21 12.56 16.80 -9.80
CA CYS A 21 11.97 15.50 -10.15
C CYS A 21 10.81 15.65 -11.16
N LEU A 22 10.47 14.54 -11.83
CA LEU A 22 9.43 14.53 -12.85
C LEU A 22 8.09 15.10 -12.33
N THR A 23 7.64 14.66 -11.19
CA THR A 23 6.36 15.10 -10.59
C THR A 23 6.33 16.59 -10.28
N CYS A 24 7.42 17.13 -9.71
CA CYS A 24 7.54 18.56 -9.43
C CYS A 24 7.66 19.37 -10.72
N TYR A 25 8.33 18.84 -11.76
CA TYR A 25 8.42 19.46 -13.06
C TYR A 25 7.06 19.57 -13.74
N GLU A 26 6.26 18.49 -13.74
CA GLU A 26 4.91 18.50 -14.31
C GLU A 26 3.96 19.43 -13.55
N GLY A 27 4.04 19.44 -12.22
CA GLY A 27 3.32 20.39 -11.39
C GLY A 27 3.69 21.84 -11.68
N ALA A 28 4.97 22.16 -11.73
CA ALA A 28 5.47 23.50 -12.08
C ALA A 28 5.04 23.91 -13.50
N ARG A 29 5.13 22.99 -14.48
CA ARG A 29 4.67 23.25 -15.85
C ARG A 29 3.17 23.53 -15.92
N SER A 30 2.36 22.84 -15.14
CA SER A 30 0.90 23.07 -15.04
C SER A 30 0.60 24.45 -14.46
N VAL A 31 1.31 24.86 -13.41
CA VAL A 31 1.19 26.19 -12.80
C VAL A 31 1.62 27.27 -13.79
N ILE A 32 2.75 27.13 -14.47
CA ILE A 32 3.24 28.07 -15.49
C ILE A 32 2.22 28.19 -16.65
N SER A 33 1.67 27.06 -17.13
CA SER A 33 0.66 27.06 -18.18
C SER A 33 -0.61 27.80 -17.74
N PHE A 34 -1.01 27.64 -16.48
CA PHE A 34 -2.15 28.37 -15.89
C PHE A 34 -1.88 29.87 -15.80
N ILE A 35 -0.69 30.29 -15.35
CA ILE A 35 -0.26 31.70 -15.28
C ILE A 35 -0.27 32.32 -16.67
N ASN A 36 0.34 31.68 -17.67
CA ASN A 36 0.38 32.16 -19.04
C ASN A 36 -1.02 32.32 -19.65
N LYS A 37 -1.96 31.45 -19.33
CA LYS A 37 -3.37 31.59 -19.73
C LYS A 37 -4.04 32.81 -19.09
N LEU A 38 -3.69 33.12 -17.85
CA LEU A 38 -4.22 34.26 -17.11
C LEU A 38 -3.62 35.60 -17.60
N GLU A 39 -2.33 35.62 -17.93
CA GLU A 39 -1.62 36.80 -18.50
C GLU A 39 -2.16 37.19 -19.89
N ASN A 40 -2.49 36.20 -20.71
CA ASN A 40 -3.07 36.40 -22.03
C ASN A 40 -4.56 36.77 -22.01
N ALA A 41 -5.23 36.68 -20.85
CA ALA A 41 -6.59 37.19 -20.67
C ALA A 41 -6.54 38.74 -20.49
N GLN A 42 -6.73 39.49 -21.57
CA GLN A 42 -6.84 40.96 -21.55
C GLN A 42 -7.86 41.39 -20.49
N GLY A 43 -7.39 41.93 -19.37
CA GLY A 43 -8.22 42.25 -18.23
C GLY A 43 -7.76 43.47 -17.43
N SER A 44 -8.72 44.20 -16.84
CA SER A 44 -8.57 45.38 -16.02
C SER A 44 -7.60 45.19 -14.84
N ALA A 45 -7.14 46.31 -14.23
CA ALA A 45 -6.23 46.33 -13.07
C ALA A 45 -6.73 45.49 -11.88
N GLU A 46 -8.04 45.34 -11.69
CA GLU A 46 -8.65 44.48 -10.68
C GLU A 46 -8.37 42.99 -10.90
N LYS A 47 -8.33 42.51 -12.15
CA LYS A 47 -7.97 41.11 -12.48
C LYS A 47 -6.52 40.84 -12.19
N LYS A 48 -5.60 41.81 -12.40
CA LYS A 48 -4.17 41.65 -12.03
C LYS A 48 -3.97 41.62 -10.53
N ALA A 49 -4.69 42.43 -9.74
CA ALA A 49 -4.61 42.39 -8.27
C ALA A 49 -5.14 41.07 -7.68
N ASN A 50 -6.23 40.53 -8.23
CA ASN A 50 -6.76 39.22 -7.84
C ASN A 50 -5.82 38.11 -8.21
N LEU A 51 -5.13 38.20 -9.35
CA LEU A 51 -4.11 37.23 -9.77
C LEU A 51 -2.92 37.20 -8.80
N CYS A 52 -2.43 38.37 -8.38
CA CYS A 52 -1.32 38.51 -7.44
C CYS A 52 -1.67 37.81 -6.08
N LYS A 53 -2.87 38.08 -5.54
CA LYS A 53 -3.38 37.45 -4.32
C LYS A 53 -3.50 35.92 -4.48
N THR A 54 -3.92 35.42 -5.65
CA THR A 54 -4.05 34.02 -5.91
C THR A 54 -2.68 33.35 -5.95
N LEU A 55 -1.66 33.99 -6.55
CA LEU A 55 -0.28 33.49 -6.56
C LEU A 55 0.35 33.49 -5.17
N GLU A 56 0.10 34.52 -4.37
CA GLU A 56 0.53 34.57 -2.96
C GLU A 56 -0.09 33.43 -2.14
N ASN A 57 -1.38 33.17 -2.32
CA ASN A 57 -2.07 32.06 -1.66
C ASN A 57 -1.53 30.69 -2.11
N VAL A 58 -1.24 30.50 -3.39
CA VAL A 58 -0.64 29.27 -3.92
C VAL A 58 0.78 29.10 -3.38
N SER A 59 1.59 30.18 -3.37
CA SER A 59 2.94 30.15 -2.81
C SER A 59 2.92 29.79 -1.32
N LYS A 60 2.04 30.40 -0.54
CA LYS A 60 1.84 30.08 0.87
C LYS A 60 1.44 28.61 1.05
N TRP A 61 0.45 28.13 0.28
CA TRP A 61 0.01 26.74 0.35
C TRP A 61 1.15 25.73 0.03
N VAL A 62 2.00 26.05 -0.97
CA VAL A 62 3.17 25.22 -1.31
C VAL A 62 4.16 25.20 -0.14
N HIS A 63 4.40 26.36 0.48
CA HIS A 63 5.31 26.49 1.62
C HIS A 63 4.77 25.70 2.83
N ASP A 64 3.52 25.91 3.21
CA ASP A 64 2.85 25.19 4.30
C ASP A 64 2.89 23.65 4.07
N ARG A 65 2.74 23.22 2.82
CA ARG A 65 2.86 21.80 2.45
C ARG A 65 4.27 21.25 2.59
N LYS A 66 5.27 22.06 2.24
CA LYS A 66 6.67 21.69 2.40
C LYS A 66 7.02 21.56 3.87
N ASP A 67 6.68 22.53 4.68
CA ASP A 67 6.94 22.53 6.13
C ASP A 67 6.26 21.33 6.82
N ALA A 68 4.99 21.04 6.47
CA ALA A 68 4.27 19.89 6.97
C ALA A 68 4.93 18.55 6.53
N SER A 69 5.49 18.50 5.32
CA SER A 69 6.22 17.33 4.83
C SER A 69 7.56 17.14 5.56
N GLU A 70 8.28 18.23 5.83
CA GLU A 70 9.53 18.19 6.59
C GLU A 70 9.29 17.74 8.03
N GLU A 71 8.28 18.29 8.70
CA GLU A 71 7.89 17.86 10.05
C GLU A 71 7.49 16.38 10.09
N LEU A 72 6.75 15.90 9.09
CA LEU A 72 6.38 14.49 8.99
C LEU A 72 7.61 13.60 8.80
N ASN A 73 8.57 14.02 7.96
CA ASN A 73 9.81 13.28 7.74
C ASN A 73 10.66 13.23 9.01
N GLU A 74 10.72 14.29 9.78
CA GLU A 74 11.40 14.29 11.09
C GLU A 74 10.75 13.33 12.08
N LYS A 75 9.41 13.30 12.14
CA LYS A 75 8.65 12.34 12.96
C LYS A 75 8.92 10.89 12.52
N ILE A 76 8.91 10.62 11.22
CA ILE A 76 9.24 9.29 10.68
C ILE A 76 10.67 8.90 11.05
N LYS A 77 11.64 9.81 10.90
CA LYS A 77 13.03 9.58 11.28
C LYS A 77 13.20 9.30 12.77
N PHE A 78 12.48 10.02 13.63
CA PHE A 78 12.47 9.75 15.06
C PHE A 78 11.92 8.36 15.39
N LEU A 79 10.80 7.98 14.78
CA LEU A 79 10.19 6.66 14.98
C LEU A 79 10.99 5.51 14.35
N SER A 80 11.87 5.78 13.39
CA SER A 80 12.73 4.75 12.77
C SER A 80 13.73 4.11 13.75
N GLY A 81 13.88 4.67 14.94
CA GLY A 81 14.64 4.03 16.03
C GLY A 81 14.12 2.63 16.40
N PHE A 82 12.82 2.37 16.23
CA PHE A 82 12.26 1.03 16.43
C PHE A 82 12.78 0.01 15.40
N VAL A 83 13.06 0.45 14.17
CA VAL A 83 13.67 -0.41 13.13
C VAL A 83 15.07 -0.83 13.52
N VAL A 84 15.85 0.09 14.11
CA VAL A 84 17.20 -0.20 14.64
C VAL A 84 17.09 -1.21 15.77
N ALA A 85 16.15 -1.01 16.71
CA ALA A 85 15.94 -1.93 17.82
C ALA A 85 15.58 -3.36 17.34
N PHE A 86 14.80 -3.48 16.27
CA PHE A 86 14.50 -4.77 15.66
C PHE A 86 15.72 -5.39 14.99
N ARG A 87 16.41 -4.64 14.12
CA ARG A 87 17.57 -5.14 13.37
C ARG A 87 18.70 -5.59 14.26
N ASP A 88 19.00 -4.77 15.27
CA ASP A 88 20.11 -5.00 16.20
C ASP A 88 19.68 -5.84 17.42
N GLN A 89 18.42 -6.32 17.45
CA GLN A 89 17.84 -7.18 18.49
C GLN A 89 17.97 -6.59 19.90
N ILE A 90 17.85 -5.25 20.02
CA ILE A 90 18.03 -4.54 21.28
C ILE A 90 16.85 -4.80 22.21
N HIS A 91 17.10 -5.47 23.34
CA HIS A 91 16.10 -5.76 24.38
C HIS A 91 14.86 -6.54 23.87
N THR A 92 15.03 -7.44 22.92
CA THR A 92 13.97 -8.35 22.50
C THR A 92 13.55 -9.28 23.63
N ASP A 93 12.25 -9.54 23.77
CA ASP A 93 11.66 -10.27 24.90
C ASP A 93 10.71 -11.40 24.45
N ILE A 94 10.67 -11.70 23.14
CA ILE A 94 9.89 -12.79 22.56
C ILE A 94 10.56 -13.35 21.30
N GLN A 95 10.32 -14.63 21.03
CA GLN A 95 10.75 -15.32 19.80
C GLN A 95 9.52 -15.66 18.95
N LEU A 96 9.56 -15.36 17.65
CA LEU A 96 8.51 -15.74 16.69
C LEU A 96 9.01 -16.83 15.77
N HIS A 97 8.21 -17.88 15.62
CA HIS A 97 8.49 -19.04 14.77
C HIS A 97 7.55 -19.03 13.55
N SER A 98 8.12 -19.33 12.40
CA SER A 98 7.38 -19.57 11.15
C SER A 98 6.89 -21.03 11.07
N GLY A 99 5.93 -21.27 10.15
CA GLY A 99 5.39 -22.62 9.92
C GLY A 99 6.33 -23.58 9.20
N ASP A 100 7.37 -23.07 8.54
CA ASP A 100 8.37 -23.86 7.78
C ASP A 100 9.59 -24.29 8.61
N ASN A 101 9.53 -24.15 9.94
CA ASN A 101 10.64 -24.42 10.85
C ASN A 101 11.92 -23.62 10.57
N GLY A 102 11.77 -22.41 10.01
CA GLY A 102 12.86 -21.44 9.90
C GLY A 102 13.41 -21.05 11.29
N PRO A 103 14.57 -20.38 11.35
CA PRO A 103 15.11 -19.88 12.61
C PRO A 103 14.14 -18.91 13.28
N PRO A 104 14.07 -18.90 14.63
CA PRO A 104 13.21 -17.97 15.35
C PRO A 104 13.65 -16.52 15.12
N ILE A 105 12.69 -15.61 15.01
CA ILE A 105 12.97 -14.19 14.85
C ILE A 105 12.65 -13.48 16.17
N PRO A 106 13.66 -12.84 16.81
CA PRO A 106 13.46 -12.10 18.05
C PRO A 106 12.68 -10.80 17.79
N ALA A 107 11.75 -10.48 18.70
CA ALA A 107 10.87 -9.31 18.58
C ALA A 107 10.55 -8.72 19.97
N HIS A 108 9.67 -7.70 20.00
CA HIS A 108 9.25 -7.01 21.22
C HIS A 108 7.75 -7.21 21.45
N ARG A 109 7.39 -7.82 22.59
CA ARG A 109 5.99 -8.04 23.02
C ARG A 109 5.17 -6.77 22.96
N ALA A 110 5.70 -5.69 23.54
CA ALA A 110 5.00 -4.40 23.61
C ALA A 110 4.65 -3.85 22.22
N LEU A 111 5.56 -3.99 21.23
CA LEU A 111 5.31 -3.53 19.88
C LEU A 111 4.26 -4.40 19.17
N LEU A 112 4.35 -5.71 19.30
CA LEU A 112 3.36 -6.63 18.71
C LEU A 112 1.97 -6.36 19.28
N ALA A 113 1.83 -6.25 20.60
CA ALA A 113 0.58 -5.99 21.29
C ALA A 113 -0.07 -4.65 20.87
N ILE A 114 0.72 -3.59 20.70
CA ILE A 114 0.20 -2.27 20.27
C ILE A 114 -0.21 -2.28 18.80
N ARG A 115 0.48 -3.05 17.95
CA ARG A 115 0.21 -3.10 16.51
C ARG A 115 -0.97 -3.99 16.13
N SER A 116 -1.31 -4.97 16.99
CA SER A 116 -2.36 -5.95 16.73
C SER A 116 -3.04 -6.38 18.02
N GLU A 117 -4.36 -6.22 18.08
CA GLU A 117 -5.16 -6.72 19.20
C GLU A 117 -5.11 -8.26 19.28
N ILE A 118 -4.98 -8.93 18.14
CA ILE A 118 -4.84 -10.39 18.09
C ILE A 118 -3.51 -10.81 18.72
N PHE A 119 -2.39 -10.13 18.39
CA PHE A 119 -1.13 -10.37 19.07
C PHE A 119 -1.22 -10.05 20.56
N ASN A 120 -1.87 -8.94 20.94
CA ASN A 120 -2.08 -8.63 22.35
C ASN A 120 -2.78 -9.77 23.08
N ASN A 121 -3.90 -10.27 22.52
CA ASN A 121 -4.63 -11.37 23.10
C ASN A 121 -3.82 -12.68 23.13
N MET A 122 -3.01 -12.97 22.10
CA MET A 122 -2.12 -14.14 22.10
C MET A 122 -1.04 -14.05 23.17
N LEU A 123 -0.56 -12.84 23.48
CA LEU A 123 0.46 -12.61 24.48
C LEU A 123 -0.11 -12.56 25.92
N ASP A 124 -1.40 -12.18 26.06
CA ASP A 124 -2.11 -12.05 27.34
C ASP A 124 -2.89 -13.32 27.71
N SER A 125 -3.16 -14.21 26.76
CA SER A 125 -4.05 -15.37 26.96
C SER A 125 -3.57 -16.39 28.01
N ASP A 126 -2.33 -16.23 28.48
CA ASP A 126 -1.81 -16.96 29.62
C ASP A 126 -1.96 -16.16 30.92
N GLY A 127 -3.20 -15.85 31.31
CA GLY A 127 -3.54 -15.23 32.60
C GLY A 127 -2.88 -15.85 33.85
N CYS A 128 -1.90 -16.72 33.64
CA CYS A 128 -0.97 -17.29 34.61
C CYS A 128 0.36 -17.58 33.93
N LYS A 129 1.27 -16.59 33.91
CA LYS A 129 2.66 -16.68 33.50
C LYS A 129 2.90 -16.71 31.99
N ALA A 130 3.77 -15.84 31.52
CA ALA A 130 4.41 -15.95 30.22
C ALA A 130 4.76 -17.43 29.92
N PRO A 131 4.49 -17.96 28.72
CA PRO A 131 4.90 -19.31 28.39
C PRO A 131 6.39 -19.47 28.74
N PRO A 132 6.83 -20.58 29.32
CA PRO A 132 8.18 -20.76 29.82
C PRO A 132 9.27 -20.57 28.75
N ASN A 133 8.90 -20.39 27.50
CA ASN A 133 9.81 -20.22 26.37
C ASN A 133 9.57 -18.94 25.56
N ASP A 134 8.85 -17.93 26.02
CA ASP A 134 8.68 -16.63 25.32
C ASP A 134 8.58 -16.75 23.78
N ALA A 135 7.84 -17.75 23.29
CA ALA A 135 7.78 -18.11 21.88
C ALA A 135 6.35 -18.19 21.37
N VAL A 136 6.09 -17.61 20.21
CA VAL A 136 4.80 -17.68 19.48
C VAL A 136 5.06 -18.21 18.09
N THR A 137 4.24 -19.18 17.63
CA THR A 137 4.33 -19.74 16.28
C THR A 137 3.22 -19.20 15.39
N LEU A 138 3.58 -18.78 14.18
CA LEU A 138 2.69 -18.33 13.12
C LEU A 138 2.75 -19.35 11.97
N PRO A 139 1.94 -20.43 12.03
CA PRO A 139 2.12 -21.61 11.18
C PRO A 139 1.76 -21.36 9.70
N GLU A 140 1.03 -20.31 9.39
CA GLU A 140 0.63 -19.96 8.02
C GLU A 140 1.67 -19.15 7.26
N LEU A 141 2.71 -18.65 7.94
CA LEU A 141 3.76 -17.86 7.32
C LEU A 141 5.05 -18.67 7.24
N ASN A 142 5.73 -18.61 6.10
CA ASN A 142 7.11 -19.05 6.01
C ASN A 142 8.05 -18.00 6.64
N HIS A 143 9.33 -18.35 6.76
CA HIS A 143 10.30 -17.48 7.43
C HIS A 143 10.45 -16.10 6.77
N GLU A 144 10.51 -16.04 5.43
CA GLU A 144 10.62 -14.77 4.69
C GLU A 144 9.37 -13.89 4.84
N GLU A 145 8.19 -14.49 4.85
CA GLU A 145 6.91 -13.78 5.05
C GLU A 145 6.78 -13.25 6.48
N LEU A 146 7.20 -14.06 7.46
CA LEU A 146 7.25 -13.64 8.86
C LEU A 146 8.22 -12.47 9.06
N GLU A 147 9.42 -12.55 8.47
CA GLU A 147 10.39 -11.45 8.50
C GLU A 147 9.81 -10.17 7.90
N SER A 148 9.12 -10.27 6.76
CA SER A 148 8.49 -9.13 6.10
C SER A 148 7.33 -8.55 6.91
N LEU A 149 6.52 -9.40 7.55
CA LEU A 149 5.47 -8.95 8.47
C LEU A 149 6.06 -8.16 9.64
N LEU A 150 7.12 -8.68 10.26
CA LEU A 150 7.80 -7.99 11.36
C LEU A 150 8.44 -6.68 10.89
N GLU A 151 9.18 -6.69 9.79
CA GLU A 151 9.74 -5.47 9.20
C GLU A 151 8.67 -4.39 9.03
N PHE A 152 7.49 -4.77 8.51
CA PHE A 152 6.36 -3.85 8.41
C PHE A 152 5.89 -3.33 9.77
N LEU A 153 5.75 -4.18 10.79
CA LEU A 153 5.28 -3.76 12.11
C LEU A 153 6.19 -2.72 12.77
N TYR A 154 7.49 -2.81 12.50
CA TYR A 154 8.49 -1.86 13.03
C TYR A 154 8.64 -0.61 12.18
N ASN A 155 8.59 -0.74 10.84
CA ASN A 155 8.87 0.36 9.91
C ASN A 155 7.58 1.08 9.43
N GLY A 156 6.47 0.36 9.36
CA GLY A 156 5.22 0.86 8.76
C GLY A 156 5.22 0.84 7.23
N ASP A 157 6.26 0.31 6.61
CA ASP A 157 6.41 0.20 5.16
C ASP A 157 7.21 -1.04 4.78
N LEU A 158 7.10 -1.48 3.52
CA LEU A 158 7.85 -2.60 2.97
C LEU A 158 8.48 -2.21 1.63
N HIS A 159 9.66 -2.76 1.37
CA HIS A 159 10.32 -2.58 0.09
C HIS A 159 9.48 -3.22 -1.04
N GLU A 160 9.45 -2.56 -2.21
CA GLU A 160 8.60 -2.95 -3.34
C GLU A 160 8.83 -4.40 -3.80
N GLU A 161 10.06 -4.90 -3.76
CA GLU A 161 10.40 -6.29 -4.12
C GLU A 161 9.75 -7.31 -3.17
N LYS A 162 9.79 -7.08 -1.86
CA LYS A 162 9.13 -7.93 -0.86
C LYS A 162 7.62 -7.88 -1.03
N MET A 163 7.06 -6.69 -1.27
CA MET A 163 5.64 -6.50 -1.53
C MET A 163 5.19 -7.27 -2.78
N ASN A 164 5.92 -7.16 -3.90
CA ASN A 164 5.60 -7.89 -5.12
C ASN A 164 5.59 -9.41 -4.94
N LYS A 165 6.53 -9.93 -4.14
CA LYS A 165 6.67 -11.39 -3.90
C LYS A 165 5.62 -11.94 -2.95
N GLN A 166 5.21 -11.17 -1.94
CA GLN A 166 4.52 -11.69 -0.77
C GLN A 166 3.17 -11.02 -0.49
N VAL A 167 2.65 -10.17 -1.41
CA VAL A 167 1.45 -9.36 -1.18
C VAL A 167 0.23 -10.18 -0.76
N TYR A 168 0.05 -11.39 -1.30
CA TYR A 168 -1.11 -12.23 -0.99
C TYR A 168 -1.03 -12.83 0.42
N SER A 169 0.11 -13.41 0.79
CA SER A 169 0.32 -13.95 2.14
C SER A 169 0.30 -12.85 3.20
N LEU A 170 0.88 -11.69 2.91
CA LEU A 170 0.84 -10.53 3.80
C LEU A 170 -0.57 -9.95 3.95
N PHE A 171 -1.38 -9.97 2.89
CA PHE A 171 -2.78 -9.54 2.96
C PHE A 171 -3.62 -10.47 3.84
N LEU A 172 -3.45 -11.80 3.67
CA LEU A 172 -4.09 -12.81 4.52
C LEU A 172 -3.64 -12.69 5.99
N ALA A 173 -2.35 -12.49 6.22
CA ALA A 173 -1.82 -12.27 7.56
C ALA A 173 -2.34 -10.96 8.18
N ALA A 174 -2.45 -9.89 7.39
CA ALA A 174 -2.98 -8.62 7.84
C ALA A 174 -4.44 -8.73 8.28
N ASP A 175 -5.24 -9.48 7.55
CA ASP A 175 -6.63 -9.80 7.92
C ASP A 175 -6.68 -10.64 9.20
N LYS A 176 -5.96 -11.76 9.24
CA LYS A 176 -5.91 -12.67 10.38
C LYS A 176 -5.46 -12.01 11.67
N TYR A 177 -4.43 -11.17 11.60
CA TYR A 177 -3.87 -10.48 12.76
C TYR A 177 -4.44 -9.08 13.01
N GLY A 178 -5.46 -8.66 12.23
CA GLY A 178 -6.14 -7.37 12.41
C GLY A 178 -5.25 -6.16 12.16
N ILE A 179 -4.26 -6.25 11.25
CA ILE A 179 -3.32 -5.17 10.93
C ILE A 179 -3.88 -4.35 9.78
N SER A 180 -4.87 -3.50 10.07
CA SER A 180 -5.62 -2.75 9.06
C SER A 180 -4.77 -1.88 8.14
N TYR A 181 -3.63 -1.35 8.61
CA TYR A 181 -2.77 -0.53 7.78
C TYR A 181 -2.00 -1.37 6.74
N LEU A 182 -1.51 -2.56 7.12
CA LEU A 182 -0.91 -3.51 6.19
C LEU A 182 -1.93 -3.99 5.15
N GLN A 183 -3.15 -4.30 5.59
CA GLN A 183 -4.24 -4.70 4.70
C GLN A 183 -4.50 -3.64 3.62
N LYS A 184 -4.62 -2.36 4.01
CA LYS A 184 -4.79 -1.25 3.07
C LYS A 184 -3.58 -1.03 2.16
N LEU A 185 -2.37 -1.28 2.64
CA LEU A 185 -1.16 -1.18 1.82
C LEU A 185 -1.13 -2.26 0.74
N CYS A 186 -1.41 -3.52 1.12
CA CYS A 186 -1.51 -4.65 0.19
C CYS A 186 -2.65 -4.45 -0.83
N GLU A 187 -3.82 -4.00 -0.39
CA GLU A 187 -4.96 -3.68 -1.26
C GLU A 187 -4.57 -2.66 -2.34
N ARG A 188 -3.97 -1.54 -1.94
CA ARG A 188 -3.51 -0.50 -2.87
C ARG A 188 -2.47 -1.03 -3.85
N HIS A 189 -1.56 -1.89 -3.39
CA HIS A 189 -0.55 -2.50 -4.24
C HIS A 189 -1.16 -3.43 -5.27
N MET A 190 -2.08 -4.33 -4.85
CA MET A 190 -2.79 -5.25 -5.74
C MET A 190 -3.64 -4.51 -6.79
N LEU A 191 -4.35 -3.45 -6.40
CA LEU A 191 -5.12 -2.63 -7.35
C LEU A 191 -4.23 -1.93 -8.38
N LYS A 192 -3.05 -1.44 -7.96
CA LYS A 192 -2.08 -0.77 -8.85
C LYS A 192 -1.42 -1.74 -9.82
N SER A 193 -1.18 -2.99 -9.41
CA SER A 193 -0.52 -4.04 -10.19
C SER A 193 -1.49 -5.00 -10.88
N LEU A 194 -2.80 -4.70 -10.87
CA LEU A 194 -3.84 -5.57 -11.42
C LEU A 194 -3.65 -5.79 -12.92
N SER A 195 -3.66 -7.05 -13.32
CA SER A 195 -3.40 -7.50 -14.70
C SER A 195 -4.18 -8.77 -15.02
N THR A 196 -4.27 -9.16 -16.30
CA THR A 196 -4.90 -10.41 -16.71
C THR A 196 -4.22 -11.65 -16.10
N ALA A 197 -2.95 -11.56 -15.78
CA ALA A 197 -2.19 -12.65 -15.17
C ALA A 197 -2.53 -12.90 -13.69
N ASN A 198 -2.93 -11.84 -12.93
CA ASN A 198 -3.15 -11.94 -11.50
C ASN A 198 -4.59 -11.66 -11.02
N ALA A 199 -5.49 -11.22 -11.92
CA ALA A 199 -6.85 -10.82 -11.54
C ALA A 199 -7.65 -11.91 -10.83
N LEU A 200 -7.45 -13.18 -11.20
CA LEU A 200 -8.10 -14.32 -10.55
C LEU A 200 -7.58 -14.55 -9.12
N ASP A 201 -6.26 -14.42 -8.90
CA ASP A 201 -5.66 -14.55 -7.57
C ASP A 201 -6.11 -13.41 -6.65
N VAL A 202 -6.16 -12.18 -7.21
CA VAL A 202 -6.67 -11.01 -6.49
C VAL A 202 -8.13 -11.19 -6.11
N LEU A 203 -8.95 -11.73 -7.01
CA LEU A 203 -10.37 -12.02 -6.73
C LEU A 203 -10.51 -13.06 -5.61
N GLU A 204 -9.72 -14.14 -5.67
CA GLU A 204 -9.73 -15.21 -4.68
C GLU A 204 -9.36 -14.68 -3.28
N VAL A 205 -8.26 -13.96 -3.17
CA VAL A 205 -7.82 -13.43 -1.86
C VAL A 205 -8.74 -12.36 -1.33
N ALA A 206 -9.34 -11.54 -2.19
CA ALA A 206 -10.34 -10.55 -1.82
C ALA A 206 -11.63 -11.19 -1.27
N ASP A 207 -12.03 -12.34 -1.82
CA ASP A 207 -13.17 -13.10 -1.33
C ASP A 207 -12.91 -13.72 0.05
N VAL A 208 -11.73 -14.32 0.23
CA VAL A 208 -11.30 -14.92 1.51
C VAL A 208 -11.28 -13.88 2.63
N CYS A 209 -10.71 -12.69 2.39
CA CYS A 209 -10.63 -11.62 3.38
C CYS A 209 -11.89 -10.72 3.42
N LEU A 210 -12.96 -11.05 2.69
CA LEU A 210 -14.20 -10.28 2.60
C LEU A 210 -13.98 -8.80 2.24
N CYS A 211 -12.92 -8.50 1.48
CA CYS A 211 -12.58 -7.15 1.04
C CYS A 211 -13.42 -6.76 -0.18
N LEU A 212 -14.56 -6.09 0.06
CA LEU A 212 -15.52 -5.75 -0.99
C LEU A 212 -14.91 -4.85 -2.06
N THR A 213 -14.14 -3.82 -1.67
CA THR A 213 -13.51 -2.89 -2.61
C THR A 213 -12.58 -3.60 -3.59
N LEU A 214 -11.69 -4.45 -3.08
CA LEU A 214 -10.76 -5.22 -3.89
C LEU A 214 -11.50 -6.20 -4.81
N LYS A 215 -12.51 -6.87 -4.27
CA LYS A 215 -13.35 -7.84 -4.98
C LYS A 215 -14.09 -7.20 -6.15
N GLU A 216 -14.75 -6.06 -5.93
CA GLU A 216 -15.47 -5.33 -6.99
C GLU A 216 -14.53 -4.87 -8.10
N ASN A 217 -13.39 -4.29 -7.75
CA ASN A 217 -12.39 -3.87 -8.74
C ASN A 217 -11.82 -5.05 -9.55
N ALA A 218 -11.55 -6.19 -8.89
CA ALA A 218 -11.09 -7.40 -9.58
C ALA A 218 -12.17 -7.95 -10.52
N LEU A 219 -13.43 -8.00 -10.10
CA LEU A 219 -14.56 -8.42 -10.95
C LEU A 219 -14.73 -7.50 -12.16
N ASP A 220 -14.71 -6.19 -11.95
CA ASP A 220 -14.81 -5.21 -13.04
C ASP A 220 -13.66 -5.35 -14.05
N PHE A 221 -12.44 -5.58 -13.55
CA PHE A 221 -11.28 -5.82 -14.40
C PHE A 221 -11.41 -7.12 -15.21
N ILE A 222 -11.85 -8.20 -14.56
CA ILE A 222 -12.06 -9.51 -15.20
C ILE A 222 -13.12 -9.39 -16.30
N VAL A 223 -14.24 -8.72 -16.05
CA VAL A 223 -15.31 -8.52 -17.03
C VAL A 223 -14.81 -7.75 -18.25
N LYS A 224 -14.03 -6.68 -18.06
CA LYS A 224 -13.44 -5.89 -19.14
C LYS A 224 -12.43 -6.66 -19.99
N ASN A 225 -11.76 -7.64 -19.39
CA ASN A 225 -10.73 -8.46 -20.05
C ASN A 225 -11.18 -9.94 -20.18
N MET A 226 -12.48 -10.17 -20.25
CA MET A 226 -13.11 -11.48 -20.15
C MET A 226 -12.52 -12.51 -21.12
N HIS A 227 -12.30 -12.11 -22.37
CA HIS A 227 -11.78 -12.99 -23.41
C HIS A 227 -10.41 -13.57 -23.04
N ASP A 228 -9.47 -12.73 -22.61
CA ASP A 228 -8.10 -13.13 -22.32
C ASP A 228 -8.00 -13.99 -21.04
N ILE A 229 -8.94 -13.79 -20.12
CA ILE A 229 -8.93 -14.48 -18.82
C ILE A 229 -9.62 -15.83 -18.89
N ILE A 230 -10.82 -15.93 -19.49
CA ILE A 230 -11.62 -17.17 -19.52
C ILE A 230 -10.96 -18.29 -20.33
N PHE A 231 -10.27 -17.95 -21.41
CA PHE A 231 -9.59 -18.94 -22.24
C PHE A 231 -8.20 -19.30 -21.75
N SER A 232 -7.81 -18.83 -20.56
CA SER A 232 -6.52 -19.20 -19.95
C SER A 232 -6.61 -20.53 -19.18
N ALA A 233 -5.55 -21.35 -19.23
CA ALA A 233 -5.46 -22.57 -18.42
C ALA A 233 -5.59 -22.29 -16.89
N LYS A 234 -5.28 -21.08 -16.48
CA LYS A 234 -5.43 -20.62 -15.10
C LYS A 234 -6.91 -20.51 -14.68
N TYR A 235 -7.78 -20.10 -15.61
CA TYR A 235 -9.21 -20.00 -15.35
C TYR A 235 -9.85 -21.38 -15.10
N ASP A 236 -9.44 -22.41 -15.83
CA ASP A 236 -9.95 -23.77 -15.63
C ASP A 236 -9.63 -24.26 -14.20
N ALA A 237 -8.38 -24.09 -13.75
CA ALA A 237 -7.97 -24.43 -12.40
C ALA A 237 -8.71 -23.61 -11.34
N PHE A 238 -8.88 -22.30 -11.59
CA PHE A 238 -9.64 -21.40 -10.72
C PHE A 238 -11.10 -21.79 -10.60
N ALA A 239 -11.74 -22.18 -11.72
CA ALA A 239 -13.16 -22.56 -11.75
C ALA A 239 -13.44 -23.83 -10.96
N LEU A 240 -12.51 -24.79 -10.96
CA LEU A 240 -12.62 -26.00 -10.15
C LEU A 240 -12.50 -25.68 -8.64
N LYS A 241 -11.63 -24.77 -8.29
CA LYS A 241 -11.39 -24.38 -6.89
C LYS A 241 -12.45 -23.42 -6.35
N ASN A 242 -12.93 -22.48 -7.17
CA ASN A 242 -13.77 -21.36 -6.78
C ASN A 242 -15.07 -21.26 -7.63
N PRO A 243 -15.93 -22.30 -7.69
CA PRO A 243 -17.11 -22.29 -8.55
C PRO A 243 -18.09 -21.16 -8.23
N HIS A 244 -18.18 -20.74 -6.99
CA HIS A 244 -19.02 -19.62 -6.54
C HIS A 244 -18.55 -18.27 -7.10
N LEU A 245 -17.23 -18.07 -7.27
CA LEU A 245 -16.68 -16.87 -7.91
C LEU A 245 -16.93 -16.85 -9.41
N CYS A 246 -16.90 -18.01 -10.08
CA CYS A 246 -17.28 -18.11 -11.50
C CYS A 246 -18.74 -17.70 -11.74
N VAL A 247 -19.64 -18.04 -10.83
CA VAL A 247 -21.03 -17.56 -10.88
C VAL A 247 -21.09 -16.03 -10.74
N GLN A 248 -20.27 -15.45 -9.87
CA GLN A 248 -20.22 -13.99 -9.69
C GLN A 248 -19.66 -13.30 -10.93
N ILE A 249 -18.58 -13.82 -11.52
CA ILE A 249 -18.01 -13.34 -12.79
C ILE A 249 -19.08 -13.36 -13.90
N SER A 250 -19.79 -14.49 -14.06
CA SER A 250 -20.85 -14.63 -15.06
C SER A 250 -21.99 -13.61 -14.85
N ARG A 251 -22.42 -13.40 -13.61
CA ARG A 251 -23.44 -12.40 -13.28
C ARG A 251 -22.96 -10.98 -13.58
N ALA A 252 -21.72 -10.63 -13.21
CA ALA A 252 -21.13 -9.34 -13.47
C ALA A 252 -21.04 -9.06 -14.98
N SER A 253 -20.62 -10.03 -15.78
CA SER A 253 -20.56 -9.94 -17.25
C SER A 253 -21.93 -9.68 -17.88
N LEU A 254 -22.98 -10.39 -17.43
CA LEU A 254 -24.35 -10.17 -17.92
C LEU A 254 -24.89 -8.77 -17.55
N MET A 255 -24.52 -8.23 -16.40
CA MET A 255 -24.91 -6.89 -15.98
C MET A 255 -24.22 -5.81 -16.82
N ASP A 256 -22.92 -6.01 -17.14
CA ASP A 256 -22.16 -5.09 -17.97
C ASP A 256 -22.69 -5.09 -19.43
N ALA A 257 -22.98 -6.26 -19.99
CA ALA A 257 -23.59 -6.38 -21.31
C ALA A 257 -24.93 -5.63 -21.42
N LYS A 258 -25.76 -5.66 -20.37
CA LYS A 258 -27.02 -4.90 -20.33
C LYS A 258 -26.79 -3.39 -20.27
N ARG A 259 -25.79 -2.91 -19.54
CA ARG A 259 -25.44 -1.47 -19.47
C ARG A 259 -25.00 -0.96 -20.83
N ASN A 260 -24.15 -1.74 -21.54
CA ASN A 260 -23.63 -1.38 -22.85
C ASN A 260 -24.66 -1.49 -23.97
N SER A 261 -25.78 -2.21 -23.79
CA SER A 261 -26.87 -2.31 -24.76
C SER A 261 -27.94 -1.20 -24.63
N VAL A 262 -27.89 -0.40 -23.56
CA VAL A 262 -28.86 0.69 -23.28
C VAL A 262 -28.24 2.09 -23.51
N SER A 263 -26.92 2.16 -23.70
CA SER A 263 -26.18 3.37 -24.07
C SER A 263 -26.01 3.47 -25.60
#